data_8975fa7ae12eaed14bcf2ee39f50231a
#
_entry.id   8975fa7ae12eaed14bcf2ee39f50231a
#
_cell.length_a   1.000
_cell.length_b   1.000
_cell.length_c   1.000
_cell.angle_alpha   90.00
_cell.angle_beta   90.00
_cell.angle_gamma   90.00
#
_symmetry.space_group_name_H-M   'P 1'
#
loop_
_entity.id
_entity.type
_entity.pdbx_description
1 polymer ?
#
loop_
_entity_poly.entity_id
_entity_poly.type
_entity_poly.pdbx_seq_one_letter_code
_entity_poly.pdbx_strand_id
1 'polypeptide(L)'
;MKKRSRIALLTALLTIVFAAGIGVYSNYIGMQIYQESSNHLLESYAQISKTFTLFVQRNWTVLNQWDGLIKNAKEDADVDSIWSDAQSNKLSWHYSDFYLFNESTQYLTADGRKGSADSIDGVFQEMYSKGEPIVSTYTATYGVPKIVFAMPMSRI
;
A
#
# COMPACT_ATOMS: atom_id res chain seq x y z
N MET A 1 34.26 -51.02 47.43
CA MET A 1 34.34 -49.66 46.92
C MET A 1 34.32 -49.53 45.38
N LYS A 2 34.96 -50.37 44.58
CA LYS A 2 35.06 -50.27 43.08
C LYS A 2 33.73 -50.35 42.34
N LYS A 3 32.67 -50.95 42.80
CA LYS A 3 31.40 -51.15 42.12
C LYS A 3 30.54 -49.81 42.13
N ARG A 4 30.52 -49.13 43.28
CA ARG A 4 29.81 -47.84 43.42
C ARG A 4 30.44 -46.66 42.56
N SER A 5 31.75 -46.69 42.45
CA SER A 5 32.47 -45.71 41.61
C SER A 5 32.18 -45.92 40.12
N ARG A 6 32.06 -47.16 39.65
CA ARG A 6 31.69 -47.45 38.26
C ARG A 6 30.26 -47.02 37.89
N ILE A 7 29.32 -47.22 38.81
CA ILE A 7 27.94 -46.80 38.63
C ILE A 7 27.84 -45.27 38.57
N ALA A 8 28.53 -44.57 39.48
CA ALA A 8 28.57 -43.09 39.47
C ALA A 8 29.18 -42.51 38.18
N LEU A 9 30.20 -43.17 37.65
CA LEU A 9 30.86 -42.75 36.39
C LEU A 9 29.96 -42.98 35.17
N LEU A 10 29.22 -44.11 35.14
CA LEU A 10 28.23 -44.39 34.10
C LEU A 10 27.06 -43.42 34.11
N THR A 11 26.52 -43.07 35.29
CA THR A 11 25.45 -42.08 35.41
C THR A 11 25.90 -40.71 34.99
N ALA A 12 27.11 -40.27 35.37
CA ALA A 12 27.66 -38.99 34.96
C ALA A 12 27.85 -38.92 33.43
N LEU A 13 28.35 -39.98 32.81
CA LEU A 13 28.53 -40.05 31.35
C LEU A 13 27.19 -39.98 30.61
N LEU A 14 26.18 -40.71 31.11
CA LEU A 14 24.83 -40.71 30.56
C LEU A 14 24.19 -39.32 30.64
N THR A 15 24.37 -38.62 31.77
CA THR A 15 23.85 -37.25 31.96
C THR A 15 24.50 -36.26 30.99
N ILE A 16 25.82 -36.39 30.78
CA ILE A 16 26.54 -35.52 29.82
C ILE A 16 26.05 -35.77 28.39
N VAL A 17 25.87 -37.02 27.97
CA VAL A 17 25.35 -37.37 26.63
C VAL A 17 23.93 -36.84 26.45
N PHE A 18 23.09 -36.96 27.47
CA PHE A 18 21.72 -36.44 27.43
C PHE A 18 21.69 -34.92 27.34
N ALA A 19 22.50 -34.23 28.15
CA ALA A 19 22.61 -32.78 28.12
C ALA A 19 23.13 -32.26 26.77
N ALA A 20 24.13 -32.91 26.18
CA ALA A 20 24.64 -32.59 24.83
C ALA A 20 23.57 -32.82 23.77
N GLY A 21 22.81 -33.92 23.85
CA GLY A 21 21.70 -34.19 22.93
C GLY A 21 20.60 -33.14 22.98
N ILE A 22 20.22 -32.68 24.16
CA ILE A 22 19.25 -31.60 24.34
C ILE A 22 19.78 -30.27 23.74
N GLY A 23 21.06 -29.97 23.98
CA GLY A 23 21.69 -28.78 23.44
C GLY A 23 21.69 -28.72 21.90
N VAL A 24 22.08 -29.84 21.27
CA VAL A 24 22.07 -29.97 19.79
C VAL A 24 20.64 -29.85 19.23
N TYR A 25 19.69 -30.55 19.86
CA TYR A 25 18.30 -30.54 19.46
C TYR A 25 17.68 -29.14 19.60
N SER A 26 17.93 -28.45 20.70
CA SER A 26 17.45 -27.11 20.94
C SER A 26 17.99 -26.11 19.91
N ASN A 27 19.28 -26.24 19.59
CA ASN A 27 19.91 -25.39 18.58
C ASN A 27 19.34 -25.64 17.16
N TYR A 28 19.11 -26.92 16.84
CA TYR A 28 18.50 -27.31 15.56
C TYR A 28 17.07 -26.77 15.42
N ILE A 29 16.24 -26.92 16.44
CA ILE A 29 14.87 -26.40 16.47
C ILE A 29 14.87 -24.84 16.37
N GLY A 30 15.75 -24.19 17.14
CA GLY A 30 15.89 -22.74 17.09
C GLY A 30 16.24 -22.24 15.67
N MET A 31 17.12 -22.93 14.98
CA MET A 31 17.52 -22.59 13.62
C MET A 31 16.39 -22.82 12.60
N GLN A 32 15.62 -23.91 12.74
CA GLN A 32 14.45 -24.16 11.90
C GLN A 32 13.35 -23.10 12.09
N ILE A 33 13.01 -22.78 13.33
CA ILE A 33 12.01 -21.75 13.63
C ILE A 33 12.44 -20.40 13.05
N TYR A 34 13.72 -20.05 13.18
CA TYR A 34 14.25 -18.81 12.62
C TYR A 34 14.14 -18.77 11.09
N GLN A 35 14.52 -19.86 10.41
CA GLN A 35 14.43 -19.95 8.96
C GLN A 35 12.98 -19.89 8.46
N GLU A 36 12.09 -20.64 9.09
CA GLU A 36 10.67 -20.66 8.75
C GLU A 36 10.02 -19.28 8.97
N SER A 37 10.31 -18.64 10.10
CA SER A 37 9.82 -17.28 10.39
C SER A 37 10.36 -16.25 9.39
N SER A 38 11.64 -16.34 9.04
CA SER A 38 12.25 -15.45 8.05
C SER A 38 11.63 -15.62 6.65
N ASN A 39 11.43 -16.87 6.21
CA ASN A 39 10.78 -17.16 4.94
C ASN A 39 9.34 -16.66 4.92
N HIS A 40 8.60 -16.84 5.98
CA HIS A 40 7.22 -16.34 6.10
C HIS A 40 7.13 -14.83 6.03
N LEU A 41 8.09 -14.11 6.63
CA LEU A 41 8.20 -12.66 6.53
C LEU A 41 8.51 -12.20 5.11
N LEU A 42 9.44 -12.88 4.43
CA LEU A 42 9.78 -12.57 3.03
C LEU A 42 8.61 -12.81 2.08
N GLU A 43 7.89 -13.92 2.25
CA GLU A 43 6.68 -14.21 1.47
C GLU A 43 5.58 -13.17 1.71
N SER A 44 5.34 -12.80 2.97
CA SER A 44 4.38 -11.77 3.35
C SER A 44 4.75 -10.43 2.75
N TYR A 45 6.02 -10.04 2.81
CA TYR A 45 6.52 -8.82 2.19
C TYR A 45 6.31 -8.82 0.66
N ALA A 46 6.65 -9.92 0.00
CA ALA A 46 6.48 -10.06 -1.44
C ALA A 46 4.99 -9.96 -1.84
N GLN A 47 4.09 -10.57 -1.05
CA GLN A 47 2.66 -10.50 -1.28
C GLN A 47 2.10 -9.07 -1.08
N ILE A 48 2.53 -8.39 -0.01
CA ILE A 48 2.13 -7.00 0.26
C ILE A 48 2.63 -6.10 -0.87
N SER A 49 3.89 -6.22 -1.27
CA SER A 49 4.49 -5.45 -2.36
C SER A 49 3.73 -5.66 -3.68
N LYS A 50 3.42 -6.90 -4.02
CA LYS A 50 2.62 -7.24 -5.21
C LYS A 50 1.22 -6.63 -5.15
N THR A 51 0.54 -6.74 -4.01
CA THR A 51 -0.80 -6.18 -3.81
C THR A 51 -0.79 -4.67 -3.94
N PHE A 52 0.21 -4.01 -3.35
CA PHE A 52 0.38 -2.56 -3.47
C PHE A 52 0.66 -2.13 -4.92
N THR A 53 1.52 -2.85 -5.63
CA THR A 53 1.80 -2.59 -7.05
C THR A 53 0.52 -2.69 -7.90
N LEU A 54 -0.26 -3.74 -7.71
CA LEU A 54 -1.53 -3.91 -8.41
C LEU A 54 -2.55 -2.81 -8.07
N PHE A 55 -2.59 -2.40 -6.80
CA PHE A 55 -3.41 -1.28 -6.36
C PHE A 55 -3.01 0.02 -7.07
N VAL A 56 -1.73 0.33 -7.12
CA VAL A 56 -1.22 1.52 -7.83
C VAL A 56 -1.52 1.46 -9.33
N GLN A 57 -1.25 0.34 -9.97
CA GLN A 57 -1.54 0.16 -11.40
C GLN A 57 -3.03 0.32 -11.73
N ARG A 58 -3.91 -0.25 -10.91
CA ARG A 58 -5.35 -0.11 -11.08
C ARG A 58 -5.78 1.36 -11.02
N ASN A 59 -5.27 2.11 -10.05
CA ASN A 59 -5.62 3.53 -9.91
C ASN A 59 -5.15 4.35 -11.11
N TRP A 60 -3.94 4.11 -11.61
CA TRP A 60 -3.46 4.75 -12.84
C TRP A 60 -4.29 4.37 -14.06
N THR A 61 -4.70 3.13 -14.18
CA THR A 61 -5.57 2.69 -15.29
C THR A 61 -6.89 3.46 -15.27
N VAL A 62 -7.51 3.61 -14.10
CA VAL A 62 -8.78 4.37 -13.96
C VAL A 62 -8.57 5.82 -14.35
N LEU A 63 -7.54 6.50 -13.85
CA LEU A 63 -7.27 7.90 -14.16
C LEU A 63 -6.99 8.10 -15.66
N ASN A 64 -6.20 7.23 -16.28
CA ASN A 64 -5.92 7.30 -17.71
C ASN A 64 -7.19 7.08 -18.56
N GLN A 65 -8.11 6.20 -18.12
CA GLN A 65 -9.40 6.05 -18.80
C GLN A 65 -10.23 7.32 -18.74
N TRP A 66 -10.28 7.98 -17.57
CA TRP A 66 -10.97 9.24 -17.41
C TRP A 66 -10.34 10.37 -18.23
N ASP A 67 -9.01 10.48 -18.22
CA ASP A 67 -8.30 11.43 -19.07
C ASP A 67 -8.65 11.22 -20.54
N GLY A 68 -8.63 9.97 -21.00
CA GLY A 68 -9.01 9.64 -22.38
C GLY A 68 -10.46 10.01 -22.72
N LEU A 69 -11.40 9.78 -21.83
CA LEU A 69 -12.81 10.14 -22.03
C LEU A 69 -12.99 11.65 -22.10
N ILE A 70 -12.43 12.40 -21.13
CA ILE A 70 -12.54 13.87 -21.08
C ILE A 70 -11.83 14.52 -22.29
N LYS A 71 -10.68 14.01 -22.70
CA LYS A 71 -9.95 14.49 -23.86
C LYS A 71 -10.72 14.32 -25.17
N ASN A 72 -11.50 13.25 -25.28
CA ASN A 72 -12.33 12.97 -26.46
C ASN A 72 -13.73 13.60 -26.37
N ALA A 73 -14.11 14.21 -25.26
CA ALA A 73 -15.38 14.89 -25.12
C ALA A 73 -15.43 16.10 -26.08
N LYS A 74 -16.51 16.19 -26.87
CA LYS A 74 -16.68 17.24 -27.87
C LYS A 74 -17.31 18.51 -27.30
N GLU A 75 -18.16 18.31 -26.29
CA GLU A 75 -18.92 19.40 -25.65
C GLU A 75 -18.77 19.32 -24.13
N ASP A 76 -19.04 20.43 -23.44
CA ASP A 76 -19.01 20.45 -21.97
C ASP A 76 -20.06 19.54 -21.33
N ALA A 77 -21.19 19.33 -22.02
CA ALA A 77 -22.22 18.38 -21.59
C ALA A 77 -21.71 16.93 -21.54
N ASP A 78 -20.78 16.55 -22.43
CA ASP A 78 -20.13 15.23 -22.39
C ASP A 78 -19.26 15.09 -21.15
N VAL A 79 -18.55 16.16 -20.76
CA VAL A 79 -17.73 16.19 -19.53
C VAL A 79 -18.61 16.04 -18.29
N ASP A 80 -19.74 16.70 -18.24
CA ASP A 80 -20.70 16.58 -17.14
C ASP A 80 -21.27 15.18 -17.01
N SER A 81 -21.55 14.52 -18.15
CA SER A 81 -22.00 13.12 -18.16
C SER A 81 -20.92 12.17 -17.64
N ILE A 82 -19.68 12.32 -18.11
CA ILE A 82 -18.51 11.55 -17.65
C ILE A 82 -18.33 11.73 -16.16
N TRP A 83 -18.48 12.97 -15.65
CA TRP A 83 -18.31 13.28 -14.25
C TRP A 83 -19.43 12.70 -13.38
N SER A 84 -20.67 12.67 -13.88
CA SER A 84 -21.79 12.01 -13.24
C SER A 84 -21.58 10.51 -13.12
N ASP A 85 -21.01 9.88 -14.15
CA ASP A 85 -20.66 8.45 -14.13
C ASP A 85 -19.56 8.16 -13.11
N ALA A 86 -18.55 9.03 -12.98
CA ALA A 86 -17.52 8.92 -11.94
C ALA A 86 -18.15 8.94 -10.55
N GLN A 87 -19.07 9.85 -10.30
CA GLN A 87 -19.80 9.96 -9.04
C GLN A 87 -20.57 8.68 -8.71
N SER A 88 -21.28 8.13 -9.70
CA SER A 88 -22.09 6.91 -9.52
C SER A 88 -21.23 5.69 -9.19
N ASN A 89 -20.01 5.63 -9.70
CA ASN A 89 -19.12 4.48 -9.57
C ASN A 89 -18.06 4.61 -8.45
N LYS A 90 -17.90 5.80 -7.84
CA LYS A 90 -16.82 6.03 -6.86
C LYS A 90 -16.83 5.03 -5.70
N LEU A 91 -18.00 4.70 -5.16
CA LEU A 91 -18.12 3.77 -4.04
C LEU A 91 -17.79 2.32 -4.43
N SER A 92 -18.21 1.88 -5.62
CA SER A 92 -17.90 0.55 -6.14
C SER A 92 -16.40 0.37 -6.41
N TRP A 93 -15.70 1.46 -6.67
CA TRP A 93 -14.26 1.48 -6.89
C TRP A 93 -13.45 1.78 -5.63
N HIS A 94 -14.10 1.98 -4.49
CA HIS A 94 -13.49 2.28 -3.19
C HIS A 94 -12.76 3.64 -3.16
N TYR A 95 -13.20 4.61 -3.97
CA TYR A 95 -12.72 5.98 -3.89
C TYR A 95 -13.56 6.79 -2.93
N SER A 96 -12.90 7.67 -2.18
CA SER A 96 -13.60 8.65 -1.33
C SER A 96 -14.19 9.77 -2.16
N ASP A 97 -13.41 10.28 -3.12
CA ASP A 97 -13.81 11.37 -3.99
C ASP A 97 -12.93 11.48 -5.22
N PHE A 98 -13.44 12.21 -6.24
CA PHE A 98 -12.70 12.65 -7.41
C PHE A 98 -12.72 14.17 -7.47
N TYR A 99 -11.60 14.75 -7.86
CA TYR A 99 -11.43 16.19 -8.00
C TYR A 99 -10.90 16.52 -9.37
N LEU A 100 -11.55 17.49 -10.04
CA LEU A 100 -11.04 18.09 -11.26
C LEU A 100 -10.60 19.50 -10.95
N PHE A 101 -9.33 19.83 -11.15
CA PHE A 101 -8.76 21.14 -10.88
C PHE A 101 -8.56 21.93 -12.16
N ASN A 102 -8.82 23.24 -12.08
CA ASN A 102 -8.43 24.18 -13.11
C ASN A 102 -7.09 24.87 -12.76
N GLU A 103 -6.57 25.67 -13.68
CA GLU A 103 -5.32 26.43 -13.50
C GLU A 103 -5.35 27.42 -12.33
N SER A 104 -6.53 27.83 -11.88
CA SER A 104 -6.71 28.76 -10.76
C SER A 104 -6.88 28.04 -9.42
N THR A 105 -6.46 26.78 -9.31
CA THR A 105 -6.58 25.95 -8.09
C THR A 105 -8.01 25.71 -7.58
N GLN A 106 -9.01 26.05 -8.39
CA GLN A 106 -10.39 25.71 -8.09
C GLN A 106 -10.66 24.27 -8.50
N TYR A 107 -11.44 23.56 -7.70
CA TYR A 107 -11.83 22.20 -7.99
C TYR A 107 -13.34 22.02 -8.13
N LEU A 108 -13.69 21.04 -8.95
CA LEU A 108 -15.02 20.47 -9.07
C LEU A 108 -14.95 19.02 -8.58
N THR A 109 -15.82 18.65 -7.63
CA THR A 109 -15.99 17.25 -7.24
C THR A 109 -16.99 16.55 -8.14
N ALA A 110 -16.98 15.22 -8.13
CA ALA A 110 -17.92 14.43 -8.93
C ALA A 110 -19.39 14.65 -8.54
N ASP A 111 -19.67 15.10 -7.32
CA ASP A 111 -21.02 15.49 -6.85
C ASP A 111 -21.36 16.97 -7.10
N GLY A 112 -20.56 17.66 -7.91
CA GLY A 112 -20.81 19.05 -8.33
C GLY A 112 -20.41 20.12 -7.32
N ARG A 113 -19.79 19.76 -6.17
CA ARG A 113 -19.28 20.76 -5.22
C ARG A 113 -18.06 21.47 -5.81
N LYS A 114 -18.00 22.76 -5.59
CA LYS A 114 -16.88 23.62 -6.00
C LYS A 114 -16.16 24.15 -4.77
N GLY A 115 -14.86 24.31 -4.87
CA GLY A 115 -14.05 24.88 -3.80
C GLY A 115 -12.65 25.27 -4.28
N SER A 116 -11.80 25.68 -3.36
CA SER A 116 -10.39 25.98 -3.59
C SER A 116 -9.51 24.88 -3.01
N ALA A 117 -8.33 24.68 -3.59
CA ALA A 117 -7.39 23.62 -3.23
C ALA A 117 -6.64 23.85 -1.91
N ASP A 118 -6.97 24.85 -1.11
CA ASP A 118 -6.24 25.22 0.11
C ASP A 118 -6.04 24.05 1.08
N SER A 119 -6.95 23.07 1.06
CA SER A 119 -6.85 21.88 1.89
C SER A 119 -6.03 20.72 1.29
N ILE A 120 -5.75 20.79 -0.03
CA ILE A 120 -4.98 19.76 -0.78
C ILE A 120 -3.77 20.41 -1.47
N ASP A 121 -3.44 21.59 -1.06
CA ASP A 121 -2.51 22.50 -1.71
C ASP A 121 -1.14 21.86 -2.01
N GLY A 122 -0.55 21.17 -1.04
CA GLY A 122 0.76 20.54 -1.20
C GLY A 122 0.82 19.50 -2.30
N VAL A 123 -0.20 18.64 -2.42
CA VAL A 123 -0.28 17.60 -3.48
C VAL A 123 -0.49 18.25 -4.84
N PHE A 124 -1.37 19.23 -4.90
CA PHE A 124 -1.66 19.95 -6.14
C PHE A 124 -0.46 20.75 -6.63
N GLN A 125 0.20 21.49 -5.76
CA GLN A 125 1.41 22.24 -6.10
C GLN A 125 2.54 21.33 -6.59
N GLU A 126 2.73 20.19 -5.96
CA GLU A 126 3.73 19.21 -6.38
C GLU A 126 3.42 18.66 -7.77
N MET A 127 2.18 18.25 -8.04
CA MET A 127 1.75 17.78 -9.34
C MET A 127 1.87 18.88 -10.40
N TYR A 128 1.37 20.07 -10.10
CA TYR A 128 1.36 21.19 -11.03
C TYR A 128 2.78 21.65 -11.39
N SER A 129 3.67 21.72 -10.42
CA SER A 129 5.06 22.14 -10.62
C SER A 129 5.87 21.12 -11.42
N LYS A 130 5.59 19.82 -11.26
CA LYS A 130 6.30 18.75 -11.97
C LYS A 130 5.69 18.48 -13.35
N GLY A 131 4.42 18.74 -13.55
CA GLY A 131 3.68 18.37 -14.77
C GLY A 131 3.61 16.86 -15.01
N GLU A 132 3.80 16.05 -13.97
CA GLU A 132 3.87 14.61 -14.03
C GLU A 132 2.85 13.96 -13.08
N PRO A 133 2.39 12.73 -13.36
CA PRO A 133 1.54 11.99 -12.44
C PRO A 133 2.24 11.73 -11.11
N ILE A 134 1.55 11.95 -10.01
CA ILE A 134 2.06 11.73 -8.66
C ILE A 134 1.14 10.85 -7.81
N VAL A 135 1.74 10.15 -6.86
CA VAL A 135 1.04 9.52 -5.74
C VAL A 135 1.52 10.19 -4.46
N SER A 136 0.59 10.66 -3.65
CA SER A 136 0.91 11.32 -2.40
C SER A 136 -0.08 10.93 -1.31
N THR A 137 0.17 11.37 -0.09
CA THR A 137 -0.73 11.19 1.03
C THR A 137 -1.32 12.53 1.44
N TYR A 138 -2.59 12.53 1.79
CA TYR A 138 -3.31 13.67 2.28
C TYR A 138 -4.01 13.33 3.59
N THR A 139 -3.91 14.19 4.56
CA THR A 139 -4.64 14.07 5.82
C THR A 139 -5.36 15.39 6.09
N ALA A 140 -6.69 15.36 6.08
CA ALA A 140 -7.47 16.50 6.55
C ALA A 140 -7.20 16.75 8.04
N THR A 141 -7.41 17.98 8.51
CA THR A 141 -7.07 18.45 9.86
C THR A 141 -7.58 17.54 11.00
N TYR A 142 -8.67 16.79 10.75
CA TYR A 142 -9.27 15.82 11.69
C TYR A 142 -9.63 14.50 11.01
N GLY A 143 -8.97 14.15 9.90
CA GLY A 143 -9.36 13.05 9.04
C GLY A 143 -8.41 11.85 9.07
N VAL A 144 -8.89 10.75 8.51
CA VAL A 144 -8.09 9.57 8.21
C VAL A 144 -7.14 9.89 7.05
N PRO A 145 -5.87 9.46 7.11
CA PRO A 145 -4.96 9.60 5.98
C PRO A 145 -5.53 8.96 4.72
N LYS A 146 -5.44 9.64 3.60
CA LYS A 146 -5.90 9.19 2.28
C LYS A 146 -4.72 9.13 1.33
N ILE A 147 -4.73 8.19 0.41
CA ILE A 147 -3.80 8.16 -0.71
C ILE A 147 -4.46 8.93 -1.86
N VAL A 148 -3.71 9.85 -2.42
CA VAL A 148 -4.14 10.69 -3.55
C VAL A 148 -3.33 10.28 -4.77
N PHE A 149 -4.02 9.97 -5.86
CA PHE A 149 -3.46 9.83 -7.19
C PHE A 149 -3.86 11.06 -7.98
N ALA A 150 -2.90 11.76 -8.53
CA ALA A 150 -3.15 12.96 -9.32
C ALA A 150 -2.36 12.91 -10.62
N MET A 151 -2.97 13.39 -11.70
CA MET A 151 -2.31 13.50 -13.00
C MET A 151 -2.73 14.79 -13.70
N PRO A 152 -1.81 15.43 -14.42
CA PRO A 152 -2.16 16.55 -15.29
C PRO A 152 -3.01 16.03 -16.45
N MET A 153 -4.06 16.76 -16.78
CA MET A 153 -4.92 16.47 -17.91
C MET A 153 -4.57 17.42 -19.05
N SER A 154 -4.32 16.86 -20.21
CA SER A 154 -4.06 17.64 -21.42
C SER A 154 -5.34 17.79 -22.22
N ARG A 155 -6.27 18.61 -21.73
CA ARG A 155 -7.35 19.13 -22.57
C ARG A 155 -6.84 20.43 -23.21
N ILE A 156 -6.75 20.44 -24.52
CA ILE A 156 -6.48 21.62 -25.33
C ILE A 156 -7.80 22.29 -25.67
#